data_1c2515b6074c2b5b55d2ffcdb94fa870
#
_entry.id   1c2515b6074c2b5b55d2ffcdb94fa870
#
_cell.length_a   1.000
_cell.length_b   1.000
_cell.length_c   1.000
_cell.angle_alpha   90.00
_cell.angle_beta   90.00
_cell.angle_gamma   90.00
#
_symmetry.space_group_name_H-M   'P 1'
#
loop_
_entity.id
_entity.type
_entity.pdbx_description
1 polymer ?
#
loop_
_entity_poly.entity_id
_entity_poly.type
_entity_poly.pdbx_seq_one_letter_code
_entity_poly.pdbx_strand_id
1 'polypeptide(L)'
;MLGLSCSDMIIAPSILTADLSNLAASCKEAIDAGLDRLHLDVMDGNFVPNLTFGPSVIKSLRQIFPQDVIFDAHLMIMNAEECYMDYIEAGCDHISVHVEAVTHLHRLVNAIRQAGATVGVVLNPATPIEVITEILPDLDLVLIMSVNPGFGGQSFIASVES
;
A
#
# COMPACT_ATOMS: atom_id res chain seq x y z
N MET A 1 -11.72 -24.83 2.85
CA MET A 1 -11.88 -23.82 1.79
C MET A 1 -12.87 -22.79 2.27
N LEU A 2 -12.38 -21.60 2.64
CA LEU A 2 -13.25 -20.45 2.87
C LEU A 2 -13.71 -19.99 1.47
N GLY A 3 -14.99 -20.23 1.16
CA GLY A 3 -15.57 -19.76 -0.09
C GLY A 3 -15.81 -18.26 -0.02
N LEU A 4 -14.83 -17.48 -0.47
CA LEU A 4 -15.03 -16.06 -0.73
C LEU A 4 -16.09 -15.93 -1.81
N SER A 5 -17.16 -15.19 -1.54
CA SER A 5 -18.13 -14.85 -2.57
C SER A 5 -17.54 -13.72 -3.45
N CYS A 6 -17.96 -13.64 -4.70
CA CYS A 6 -17.52 -12.56 -5.60
C CYS A 6 -17.89 -11.15 -5.05
N SER A 7 -18.86 -11.09 -4.12
CA SER A 7 -19.28 -9.88 -3.41
C SER A 7 -18.28 -9.40 -2.34
N ASP A 8 -17.32 -10.25 -1.95
CA ASP A 8 -16.36 -9.93 -0.88
C ASP A 8 -15.00 -9.48 -1.44
N MET A 9 -14.87 -9.46 -2.77
CA MET A 9 -13.64 -8.99 -3.44
C MET A 9 -13.60 -7.48 -3.50
N ILE A 10 -12.51 -6.89 -2.99
CA ILE A 10 -12.21 -5.46 -3.07
C ILE A 10 -11.11 -5.24 -4.11
N ILE A 11 -11.31 -4.29 -5.00
CA ILE A 11 -10.32 -3.90 -6.01
C ILE A 11 -9.71 -2.57 -5.62
N ALA A 12 -8.38 -2.55 -5.45
CA ALA A 12 -7.60 -1.34 -5.17
C ALA A 12 -6.67 -1.07 -6.37
N PRO A 13 -7.07 -0.21 -7.33
CA PRO A 13 -6.24 0.08 -8.50
C PRO A 13 -5.02 0.90 -8.09
N SER A 14 -3.83 0.46 -8.54
CA SER A 14 -2.62 1.25 -8.36
C SER A 14 -2.59 2.43 -9.33
N ILE A 15 -2.23 3.60 -8.81
CA ILE A 15 -2.00 4.80 -9.62
C ILE A 15 -0.58 4.90 -10.18
N LEU A 16 0.26 3.88 -9.93
CA LEU A 16 1.67 3.85 -10.37
C LEU A 16 1.83 4.04 -11.88
N THR A 17 0.94 3.43 -12.67
CA THR A 17 0.98 3.47 -14.14
C THR A 17 -0.02 4.47 -14.74
N ALA A 18 -0.63 5.30 -13.91
CA ALA A 18 -1.50 6.39 -14.35
C ALA A 18 -0.72 7.51 -15.06
N ASP A 19 -1.41 8.38 -15.77
CA ASP A 19 -0.80 9.59 -16.30
C ASP A 19 -0.45 10.57 -15.17
N LEU A 20 0.81 10.57 -14.75
CA LEU A 20 1.30 11.43 -13.67
C LEU A 20 1.18 12.92 -14.00
N SER A 21 1.11 13.31 -15.28
CA SER A 21 0.89 14.71 -15.68
C SER A 21 -0.56 15.15 -15.46
N ASN A 22 -1.49 14.18 -15.33
CA ASN A 22 -2.92 14.42 -15.10
C ASN A 22 -3.50 13.39 -14.09
N LEU A 23 -2.77 13.19 -13.00
CA LEU A 23 -3.02 12.12 -12.04
C LEU A 23 -4.43 12.15 -11.45
N ALA A 24 -4.94 13.34 -11.12
CA ALA A 24 -6.29 13.51 -10.56
C ALA A 24 -7.38 13.01 -11.51
N ALA A 25 -7.24 13.24 -12.82
CA ALA A 25 -8.21 12.75 -13.81
C ALA A 25 -8.16 11.23 -13.92
N SER A 26 -6.96 10.63 -13.96
CA SER A 26 -6.81 9.17 -13.96
C SER A 26 -7.40 8.52 -12.71
N CYS A 27 -7.16 9.09 -11.53
CA CYS A 27 -7.77 8.63 -10.29
C CYS A 27 -9.31 8.74 -10.33
N LYS A 28 -9.82 9.85 -10.90
CA LYS A 28 -11.26 10.08 -11.01
C LYS A 28 -11.94 9.03 -11.90
N GLU A 29 -11.30 8.59 -12.99
CA GLU A 29 -11.83 7.52 -13.84
C GLU A 29 -12.06 6.23 -13.07
N ALA A 30 -11.16 5.85 -12.16
CA ALA A 30 -11.31 4.67 -11.32
C ALA A 30 -12.49 4.82 -10.34
N ILE A 31 -12.62 5.98 -9.70
CA ILE A 31 -13.73 6.25 -8.76
C ILE A 31 -15.07 6.34 -9.49
N ASP A 32 -15.15 6.99 -10.66
CA ASP A 32 -16.34 7.07 -11.47
C ASP A 32 -16.78 5.67 -11.99
N ALA A 33 -15.84 4.73 -12.12
CA ALA A 33 -16.13 3.34 -12.45
C ALA A 33 -16.72 2.53 -11.26
N GLY A 34 -16.87 3.16 -10.09
CA GLY A 34 -17.50 2.55 -8.91
C GLY A 34 -16.51 1.96 -7.90
N LEU A 35 -15.23 2.26 -8.01
CA LEU A 35 -14.23 1.86 -7.01
C LEU A 35 -14.23 2.86 -5.84
N ASP A 36 -13.93 2.36 -4.64
CA ASP A 36 -13.97 3.14 -3.40
C ASP A 36 -12.58 3.49 -2.87
N ARG A 37 -11.50 3.07 -3.56
CA ARG A 37 -10.13 3.25 -3.08
C ARG A 37 -9.11 3.41 -4.20
N LEU A 38 -7.95 3.96 -3.82
CA LEU A 38 -6.78 4.15 -4.68
C LEU A 38 -5.56 3.55 -3.98
N HIS A 39 -4.83 2.69 -4.67
CA HIS A 39 -3.56 2.13 -4.18
C HIS A 39 -2.40 3.03 -4.58
N LEU A 40 -1.64 3.49 -3.59
CA LEU A 40 -0.60 4.51 -3.72
C LEU A 40 0.78 3.86 -3.53
N ASP A 41 1.41 3.44 -4.62
CA ASP A 41 2.74 2.83 -4.62
C ASP A 41 3.84 3.89 -4.44
N VAL A 42 4.30 4.06 -3.20
CA VAL A 42 5.35 5.00 -2.83
C VAL A 42 6.71 4.33 -2.88
N MET A 43 7.65 4.93 -3.63
CA MET A 43 8.99 4.39 -3.86
C MET A 43 10.05 5.48 -3.65
N ASP A 44 11.15 5.11 -3.00
CA ASP A 44 12.20 6.05 -2.57
C ASP A 44 13.52 5.96 -3.37
N GLY A 45 13.61 5.03 -4.32
CA GLY A 45 14.85 4.79 -5.06
C GLY A 45 15.95 4.06 -4.27
N ASN A 46 15.63 3.58 -3.03
CA ASN A 46 16.55 2.84 -2.17
C ASN A 46 16.05 1.41 -1.90
N PHE A 47 14.84 1.28 -1.36
CA PHE A 47 14.24 -0.05 -1.17
C PHE A 47 13.97 -0.71 -2.52
N VAL A 48 13.50 0.07 -3.49
CA VAL A 48 13.33 -0.30 -4.90
C VAL A 48 14.06 0.69 -5.79
N PRO A 49 14.50 0.29 -7.01
CA PRO A 49 15.28 1.19 -7.87
C PRO A 49 14.48 2.33 -8.50
N ASN A 50 13.16 2.32 -8.38
CA ASN A 50 12.27 3.34 -8.91
C ASN A 50 11.96 4.40 -7.84
N LEU A 51 11.62 5.61 -8.28
CA LEU A 51 11.17 6.73 -7.47
C LEU A 51 9.81 7.20 -8.01
N THR A 52 8.81 7.35 -7.13
CA THR A 52 7.47 7.75 -7.56
C THR A 52 7.08 9.10 -6.98
N PHE A 53 6.27 9.13 -5.95
CA PHE A 53 5.74 10.34 -5.32
C PHE A 53 5.72 10.18 -3.79
N GLY A 54 5.55 11.28 -3.10
CA GLY A 54 5.53 11.33 -1.64
C GLY A 54 4.30 12.05 -1.08
N PRO A 55 4.32 12.39 0.22
CA PRO A 55 3.18 12.96 0.95
C PRO A 55 2.57 14.20 0.31
N SER A 56 3.38 15.05 -0.34
CA SER A 56 2.89 16.28 -0.98
C SER A 56 1.91 16.03 -2.12
N VAL A 57 2.16 15.01 -2.95
CA VAL A 57 1.26 14.60 -4.04
C VAL A 57 -0.02 14.00 -3.46
N ILE A 58 0.11 13.12 -2.47
CA ILE A 58 -1.01 12.47 -1.78
C ILE A 58 -1.93 13.53 -1.15
N LYS A 59 -1.36 14.50 -0.44
CA LYS A 59 -2.11 15.61 0.15
C LYS A 59 -2.87 16.43 -0.90
N SER A 60 -2.27 16.64 -2.06
CA SER A 60 -2.93 17.33 -3.17
C SER A 60 -4.11 16.54 -3.74
N LEU A 61 -3.95 15.21 -3.88
CA LEU A 61 -5.05 14.32 -4.28
C LEU A 61 -6.17 14.31 -3.23
N ARG A 62 -5.84 14.25 -1.93
CA ARG A 62 -6.84 14.26 -0.85
C ARG A 62 -7.70 15.52 -0.84
N GLN A 63 -7.19 16.65 -1.32
CA GLN A 63 -7.98 17.88 -1.47
C GLN A 63 -9.04 17.78 -2.59
N ILE A 64 -8.85 16.87 -3.53
CA ILE A 64 -9.74 16.68 -4.68
C ILE A 64 -10.77 15.59 -4.40
N PHE A 65 -10.36 14.51 -3.71
CA PHE A 65 -11.21 13.36 -3.43
C PHE A 65 -11.84 13.45 -2.03
N PRO A 66 -13.13 13.08 -1.88
CA PRO A 66 -13.81 13.09 -0.60
C PRO A 66 -13.24 12.02 0.36
N GLN A 67 -13.59 12.12 1.64
CA GLN A 67 -13.03 11.27 2.70
C GLN A 67 -13.51 9.80 2.65
N ASP A 68 -14.54 9.49 1.89
CA ASP A 68 -15.03 8.13 1.66
C ASP A 68 -14.25 7.38 0.57
N VAL A 69 -13.38 8.07 -0.18
CA VAL A 69 -12.38 7.43 -1.04
C VAL A 69 -11.17 7.04 -0.21
N ILE A 70 -10.93 5.74 -0.04
CA ILE A 70 -9.81 5.21 0.74
C ILE A 70 -8.48 5.40 0.01
N PHE A 71 -7.52 6.00 0.69
CA PHE A 71 -6.13 6.10 0.23
C PHE A 71 -5.30 5.03 0.92
N ASP A 72 -4.95 4.00 0.17
CA ASP A 72 -4.19 2.82 0.60
C ASP A 72 -2.72 2.98 0.16
N ALA A 73 -1.85 3.41 1.08
CA ALA A 73 -0.44 3.65 0.80
C ALA A 73 0.40 2.40 1.01
N HIS A 74 1.06 1.96 -0.05
CA HIS A 74 2.05 0.90 -0.05
C HIS A 74 3.45 1.53 -0.03
N LEU A 75 4.13 1.45 1.11
CA LEU A 75 5.42 2.09 1.34
C LEU A 75 6.59 1.17 0.97
N MET A 76 7.09 1.28 -0.25
CA MET A 76 8.32 0.66 -0.75
C MET A 76 9.51 1.59 -0.49
N ILE A 77 9.79 1.85 0.79
CA ILE A 77 10.81 2.81 1.26
C ILE A 77 11.59 2.26 2.45
N MET A 78 12.86 2.65 2.58
CA MET A 78 13.73 2.16 3.65
C MET A 78 13.47 2.79 5.02
N ASN A 79 12.86 3.98 5.06
CA ASN A 79 12.69 4.77 6.27
C ASN A 79 11.23 4.88 6.73
N ALA A 80 10.41 3.86 6.49
CA ALA A 80 8.99 3.85 6.87
C ALA A 80 8.78 4.11 8.38
N GLU A 81 9.68 3.61 9.25
CA GLU A 81 9.61 3.84 10.71
C GLU A 81 9.71 5.33 11.09
N GLU A 82 10.33 6.15 10.25
CA GLU A 82 10.58 7.57 10.52
C GLU A 82 9.49 8.47 9.91
N CYS A 83 8.92 8.08 8.76
CA CYS A 83 8.06 8.96 7.96
C CYS A 83 6.61 8.49 7.78
N TYR A 84 6.19 7.35 8.37
CA TYR A 84 4.80 6.87 8.24
C TYR A 84 3.75 7.94 8.60
N MET A 85 4.07 8.79 9.57
CA MET A 85 3.18 9.84 10.04
C MET A 85 2.89 10.90 8.97
N ASP A 86 3.90 11.22 8.14
CA ASP A 86 3.74 12.19 7.04
C ASP A 86 2.69 11.72 6.01
N TYR A 87 2.59 10.40 5.80
CA TYR A 87 1.59 9.80 4.90
C TYR A 87 0.18 9.81 5.52
N ILE A 88 0.06 9.56 6.83
CA ILE A 88 -1.21 9.67 7.53
C ILE A 88 -1.69 11.13 7.51
N GLU A 89 -0.82 12.09 7.81
CA GLU A 89 -1.12 13.52 7.77
C GLU A 89 -1.43 14.04 6.34
N ALA A 90 -0.90 13.36 5.32
CA ALA A 90 -1.23 13.62 3.92
C ALA A 90 -2.63 13.11 3.54
N GLY A 91 -3.24 12.27 4.37
CA GLY A 91 -4.59 11.76 4.21
C GLY A 91 -4.69 10.30 3.79
N CYS A 92 -3.65 9.49 4.02
CA CYS A 92 -3.77 8.04 3.86
C CYS A 92 -4.59 7.42 4.99
N ASP A 93 -5.51 6.54 4.63
CA ASP A 93 -6.40 5.82 5.54
C ASP A 93 -5.81 4.47 5.93
N HIS A 94 -4.98 3.90 5.05
CA HIS A 94 -4.28 2.63 5.22
C HIS A 94 -2.80 2.79 4.89
N ILE A 95 -1.93 2.17 5.71
CA ILE A 95 -0.47 2.16 5.51
C ILE A 95 0.02 0.72 5.50
N SER A 96 0.60 0.28 4.38
CA SER A 96 1.28 -1.01 4.26
C SER A 96 2.79 -0.83 4.19
N VAL A 97 3.54 -1.61 5.00
CA VAL A 97 5.00 -1.54 5.09
C VAL A 97 5.63 -2.91 4.83
N HIS A 98 6.76 -2.93 4.14
CA HIS A 98 7.51 -4.16 3.90
C HIS A 98 8.22 -4.65 5.16
N VAL A 99 8.08 -5.94 5.48
CA VAL A 99 8.82 -6.55 6.61
C VAL A 99 10.33 -6.44 6.42
N GLU A 100 10.78 -6.46 5.17
CA GLU A 100 12.21 -6.39 4.81
C GLU A 100 12.82 -5.01 5.02
N ALA A 101 11.99 -3.95 5.12
CA ALA A 101 12.43 -2.57 5.29
C ALA A 101 12.32 -2.07 6.75
N VAL A 102 11.74 -2.86 7.66
CA VAL A 102 11.40 -2.42 9.02
C VAL A 102 12.13 -3.24 10.07
N THR A 103 12.92 -2.57 10.90
CA THR A 103 13.66 -3.24 11.99
C THR A 103 12.76 -3.60 13.17
N HIS A 104 11.86 -2.70 13.55
CA HIS A 104 10.97 -2.86 14.71
C HIS A 104 9.50 -2.93 14.31
N LEU A 105 9.14 -3.98 13.54
CA LEU A 105 7.83 -4.11 12.91
C LEU A 105 6.66 -3.96 13.90
N HIS A 106 6.69 -4.67 15.02
CA HIS A 106 5.63 -4.57 16.05
C HIS A 106 5.45 -3.13 16.57
N ARG A 107 6.55 -2.41 16.79
CA ARG A 107 6.49 -1.01 17.24
C ARG A 107 5.83 -0.12 16.19
N LEU A 108 6.21 -0.27 14.91
CA LEU A 108 5.68 0.52 13.81
C LEU A 108 4.19 0.24 13.59
N VAL A 109 3.78 -1.04 13.57
CA VAL A 109 2.38 -1.46 13.44
C VAL A 109 1.51 -0.78 14.51
N ASN A 110 1.93 -0.86 15.78
CA ASN A 110 1.20 -0.21 16.86
C ASN A 110 1.18 1.32 16.75
N ALA A 111 2.26 1.94 16.30
CA ALA A 111 2.32 3.40 16.11
C ALA A 111 1.37 3.87 14.99
N ILE A 112 1.29 3.17 13.87
CA ILE A 112 0.35 3.46 12.78
C ILE A 112 -1.10 3.35 13.29
N ARG A 113 -1.45 2.28 14.00
CA ARG A 113 -2.79 2.09 14.57
C ARG A 113 -3.15 3.19 15.59
N GLN A 114 -2.22 3.56 16.46
CA GLN A 114 -2.42 4.65 17.42
C GLN A 114 -2.61 6.01 16.75
N ALA A 115 -2.03 6.21 15.57
CA ALA A 115 -2.22 7.41 14.76
C ALA A 115 -3.57 7.42 14.00
N GLY A 116 -4.37 6.34 14.08
CA GLY A 116 -5.73 6.27 13.55
C GLY A 116 -5.85 5.70 12.14
N ALA A 117 -4.76 5.24 11.52
CA ALA A 117 -4.79 4.53 10.24
C ALA A 117 -4.91 3.01 10.45
N THR A 118 -5.47 2.30 9.48
CA THR A 118 -5.36 0.86 9.37
C THR A 118 -3.97 0.46 8.89
N VAL A 119 -3.49 -0.74 9.25
CA VAL A 119 -2.11 -1.14 8.98
C VAL A 119 -2.02 -2.48 8.27
N GLY A 120 -1.20 -2.52 7.23
CA GLY A 120 -0.82 -3.70 6.49
C GLY A 120 0.67 -4.01 6.56
N VAL A 121 0.98 -5.27 6.32
CA VAL A 121 2.35 -5.74 6.15
C VAL A 121 2.50 -6.39 4.79
N VAL A 122 3.61 -6.11 4.13
CA VAL A 122 3.92 -6.58 2.77
C VAL A 122 5.07 -7.56 2.80
N LEU A 123 4.94 -8.64 2.05
CA LEU A 123 5.97 -9.66 1.86
C LEU A 123 6.44 -9.66 0.41
N ASN A 124 7.75 -9.61 0.18
CA ASN A 124 8.34 -9.86 -1.13
C ASN A 124 8.13 -11.32 -1.56
N PRO A 125 8.21 -11.64 -2.87
CA PRO A 125 7.95 -13.00 -3.36
C PRO A 125 8.85 -14.10 -2.75
N ALA A 126 10.01 -13.74 -2.22
CA ALA A 126 10.95 -14.68 -1.58
C ALA A 126 10.88 -14.70 -0.06
N THR A 127 10.00 -13.91 0.54
CA THR A 127 9.85 -13.82 2.00
C THR A 127 8.73 -14.76 2.46
N PRO A 128 9.03 -15.74 3.31
CA PRO A 128 8.03 -16.70 3.77
C PRO A 128 7.02 -16.05 4.73
N ILE A 129 5.76 -16.52 4.71
CA ILE A 129 4.66 -15.99 5.52
C ILE A 129 4.92 -16.13 7.02
N GLU A 130 5.72 -17.09 7.44
CA GLU A 130 6.04 -17.37 8.83
C GLU A 130 6.70 -16.19 9.54
N VAL A 131 7.37 -15.28 8.82
CA VAL A 131 8.05 -14.12 9.43
C VAL A 131 7.07 -13.12 10.06
N ILE A 132 5.78 -13.18 9.72
CA ILE A 132 4.75 -12.31 10.28
C ILE A 132 3.79 -13.01 11.24
N THR A 133 4.00 -14.31 11.54
CA THR A 133 3.06 -15.11 12.35
C THR A 133 2.75 -14.44 13.69
N GLU A 134 3.75 -13.91 14.39
CA GLU A 134 3.57 -13.31 15.71
C GLU A 134 2.88 -11.94 15.68
N ILE A 135 2.94 -11.22 14.55
CA ILE A 135 2.32 -9.90 14.40
C ILE A 135 0.94 -9.96 13.72
N LEU A 136 0.60 -11.11 13.12
CA LEU A 136 -0.63 -11.27 12.33
C LEU A 136 -1.92 -10.82 13.06
N PRO A 137 -2.10 -11.05 14.39
CA PRO A 137 -3.30 -10.58 15.09
C PRO A 137 -3.46 -9.06 15.17
N ASP A 138 -2.38 -8.31 14.94
CA ASP A 138 -2.36 -6.85 14.99
C ASP A 138 -2.52 -6.18 13.62
N LEU A 139 -2.65 -6.97 12.54
CA LEU A 139 -2.73 -6.47 11.18
C LEU A 139 -4.18 -6.42 10.68
N ASP A 140 -4.47 -5.39 9.90
CA ASP A 140 -5.74 -5.26 9.16
C ASP A 140 -5.62 -5.87 7.74
N LEU A 141 -4.39 -5.99 7.20
CA LEU A 141 -4.11 -6.51 5.87
C LEU A 141 -2.73 -7.16 5.79
N VAL A 142 -2.63 -8.22 5.00
CA VAL A 142 -1.36 -8.78 4.53
C VAL A 142 -1.33 -8.71 3.01
N LEU A 143 -0.33 -8.03 2.45
CA LEU A 143 -0.11 -7.93 1.01
C LEU A 143 0.99 -8.89 0.58
N ILE A 144 0.65 -9.89 -0.20
CA ILE A 144 1.61 -10.81 -0.80
C ILE A 144 1.99 -10.29 -2.19
N MET A 145 3.26 -9.92 -2.35
CA MET A 145 3.76 -9.49 -3.66
C MET A 145 3.83 -10.67 -4.62
N SER A 146 3.12 -10.56 -5.72
CA SER A 146 3.16 -11.56 -6.81
C SER A 146 4.09 -11.15 -7.96
N VAL A 147 4.79 -10.04 -7.78
CA VAL A 147 5.86 -9.52 -8.63
C VAL A 147 6.94 -8.92 -7.74
N ASN A 148 8.15 -8.71 -8.24
CA ASN A 148 9.14 -7.93 -7.47
C ASN A 148 8.69 -6.48 -7.36
N PRO A 149 8.74 -5.85 -6.17
CA PRO A 149 8.33 -4.46 -6.01
C PRO A 149 9.19 -3.51 -6.85
N GLY A 150 8.60 -2.37 -7.29
CA GLY A 150 9.32 -1.30 -7.97
C GLY A 150 8.80 -0.93 -9.37
N PHE A 151 8.12 -1.82 -10.09
CA PHE A 151 7.63 -1.53 -11.44
C PHE A 151 6.27 -2.19 -11.69
N GLY A 152 5.43 -1.53 -12.48
CA GLY A 152 4.19 -2.11 -13.00
C GLY A 152 4.41 -2.99 -14.25
N GLY A 153 3.38 -3.73 -14.65
CA GLY A 153 3.37 -4.51 -15.90
C GLY A 153 4.25 -5.76 -15.92
N GLN A 154 4.65 -6.26 -14.77
CA GLN A 154 5.46 -7.48 -14.65
C GLN A 154 4.62 -8.76 -14.78
N SER A 155 5.28 -9.87 -15.13
CA SER A 155 4.64 -11.18 -15.16
C SER A 155 4.46 -11.74 -13.74
N PHE A 156 3.30 -12.36 -13.49
CA PHE A 156 2.97 -13.00 -12.22
C PHE A 156 3.97 -14.10 -11.86
N ILE A 157 4.42 -14.12 -10.61
CA ILE A 157 5.32 -15.12 -10.05
C ILE A 157 4.49 -16.23 -9.40
N ALA A 158 4.30 -17.36 -10.09
CA ALA A 158 3.41 -18.44 -9.67
C ALA A 158 3.84 -19.13 -8.36
N SER A 159 5.11 -19.08 -7.98
CA SER A 159 5.63 -19.72 -6.76
C SER A 159 5.12 -19.07 -5.47
N VAL A 160 4.52 -17.87 -5.52
CA VAL A 160 3.96 -17.22 -4.33
C VAL A 160 2.63 -17.84 -3.87
N GLU A 161 2.05 -18.74 -4.65
CA GLU A 161 0.80 -19.46 -4.32
C GLU A 161 1.05 -20.78 -3.57
N SER A 162 2.31 -21.18 -3.35
CA SER A 162 2.69 -22.50 -2.83
C SER A 162 3.03 -22.50 -1.34
#